data_c46622d67a2fe8629284675aa6c83e8f
#
_entry.id   c46622d67a2fe8629284675aa6c83e8f
#
_cell.length_a   1.000
_cell.length_b   1.000
_cell.length_c   1.000
_cell.angle_alpha   90.00
_cell.angle_beta   90.00
_cell.angle_gamma   90.00
#
_symmetry.space_group_name_H-M   'P 1'
#
loop_
_entity.id
_entity.type
_entity.pdbx_description
1 polymer ?
#
loop_
_entity_poly.entity_id
_entity_poly.type
_entity_poly.pdbx_seq_one_letter_code
_entity_poly.pdbx_strand_id
1 'polypeptide(L)'
;MNAQSQESPWASREHALHLLEEMLRIRCFEDRCAQLYGASKIRGFLHLYNGEEAVAVGVMQSLRPEDAIVATYREHGHAIARGIKMSRLTAELFGKVSGCCRGRGGSMHIFDAAARFYGGNAIVGGCLPLAIGLALAEKLQKPIWRSEERRVGKECRS
;
A
#
# COMPACT_ATOMS: atom_id res chain seq x y z
N MET A 1 36.18 11.60 23.67
CA MET A 1 35.52 11.02 22.49
C MET A 1 34.03 10.91 22.84
N ASN A 2 33.24 11.92 22.48
CA ASN A 2 31.79 11.91 22.72
C ASN A 2 31.15 11.09 21.59
N ALA A 3 30.70 9.89 21.92
CA ALA A 3 29.76 9.17 21.09
C ALA A 3 28.42 9.92 21.18
N GLN A 4 28.18 10.85 20.26
CA GLN A 4 26.86 11.34 20.01
C GLN A 4 26.04 10.15 19.51
N SER A 5 25.18 9.61 20.38
CA SER A 5 24.15 8.68 19.99
C SER A 5 23.29 9.38 18.93
N GLN A 6 23.51 9.06 17.65
CA GLN A 6 22.55 9.40 16.61
C GLN A 6 21.27 8.69 17.00
N GLU A 7 20.33 9.43 17.59
CA GLU A 7 18.97 8.92 17.79
C GLU A 7 18.44 8.51 16.42
N SER A 8 18.13 7.23 16.29
CA SER A 8 17.52 6.70 15.09
C SER A 8 16.26 7.52 14.77
N PRO A 9 16.02 7.95 13.53
CA PRO A 9 14.79 8.65 13.15
C PRO A 9 13.52 7.90 13.56
N TRP A 10 13.63 6.60 13.76
CA TRP A 10 12.56 5.69 14.23
C TRP A 10 12.25 5.82 15.72
N ALA A 11 13.10 6.51 16.49
CA ALA A 11 12.95 6.68 17.93
C ALA A 11 12.30 8.02 18.33
N SER A 12 11.97 8.91 17.38
CA SER A 12 11.30 10.17 17.72
C SER A 12 9.85 9.92 18.15
N ARG A 13 9.45 10.59 19.24
CA ARG A 13 8.06 10.54 19.73
C ARG A 13 7.05 10.93 18.66
N GLU A 14 7.37 11.92 17.85
CA GLU A 14 6.50 12.42 16.78
C GLU A 14 6.27 11.33 15.72
N HIS A 15 7.33 10.67 15.29
CA HIS A 15 7.22 9.55 14.33
C HIS A 15 6.42 8.38 14.90
N ALA A 16 6.65 8.02 16.17
CA ALA A 16 5.90 6.95 16.82
C ALA A 16 4.39 7.28 16.93
N LEU A 17 4.05 8.54 17.23
CA LEU A 17 2.66 8.98 17.25
C LEU A 17 2.02 8.97 15.87
N HIS A 18 2.76 9.36 14.83
CA HIS A 18 2.28 9.27 13.44
C HIS A 18 2.00 7.82 13.05
N LEU A 19 2.91 6.88 13.33
CA LEU A 19 2.69 5.46 13.05
C LEU A 19 1.45 4.93 13.79
N LEU A 20 1.29 5.28 15.06
CA LEU A 20 0.12 4.88 15.85
C LEU A 20 -1.17 5.45 15.27
N GLU A 21 -1.18 6.72 14.88
CA GLU A 21 -2.34 7.35 14.24
C GLU A 21 -2.75 6.62 12.96
N GLU A 22 -1.80 6.31 12.09
CA GLU A 22 -2.07 5.58 10.84
C GLU A 22 -2.62 4.17 11.12
N MET A 23 -2.06 3.45 12.10
CA MET A 23 -2.59 2.14 12.51
C MET A 23 -4.02 2.25 13.05
N LEU A 24 -4.30 3.26 13.87
CA LEU A 24 -5.65 3.49 14.41
C LEU A 24 -6.65 3.87 13.31
N ARG A 25 -6.23 4.66 12.34
CA ARG A 25 -7.07 5.00 11.18
C ARG A 25 -7.50 3.74 10.41
N ILE A 26 -6.55 2.83 10.16
CA ILE A 26 -6.84 1.55 9.51
C ILE A 26 -7.80 0.73 10.37
N ARG A 27 -7.53 0.57 11.68
CA ARG A 27 -8.37 -0.18 12.60
C ARG A 27 -9.80 0.35 12.63
N CYS A 28 -9.98 1.66 12.81
CA CYS A 28 -11.30 2.28 12.85
C CYS A 28 -12.08 2.10 11.53
N PHE A 29 -11.37 2.19 10.40
CA PHE A 29 -11.98 1.94 9.09
C PHE A 29 -12.49 0.49 8.97
N GLU A 30 -11.64 -0.48 9.33
CA GLU A 30 -11.97 -1.91 9.23
C GLU A 30 -13.10 -2.31 10.19
N ASP A 31 -13.08 -1.83 11.43
CA ASP A 31 -14.15 -2.08 12.41
C ASP A 31 -15.49 -1.53 11.88
N ARG A 32 -15.45 -0.37 11.22
CA ARG A 32 -16.64 0.18 10.58
C ARG A 32 -17.09 -0.65 9.37
N CYS A 33 -16.15 -1.14 8.58
CA CYS A 33 -16.45 -2.04 7.47
C CYS A 33 -17.11 -3.34 7.95
N ALA A 34 -16.62 -3.91 9.05
CA ALA A 34 -17.21 -5.11 9.65
C ALA A 34 -18.67 -4.87 10.07
N GLN A 35 -18.95 -3.74 10.73
CA GLN A 35 -20.32 -3.37 11.12
C GLN A 35 -21.24 -3.19 9.91
N LEU A 36 -20.76 -2.52 8.87
CA LEU A 36 -21.53 -2.27 7.65
C LEU A 36 -21.77 -3.54 6.85
N TYR A 37 -20.82 -4.48 6.88
CA TYR A 37 -20.96 -5.79 6.28
C TYR A 37 -22.03 -6.62 7.03
N GLY A 38 -21.98 -6.66 8.36
CA GLY A 38 -23.02 -7.30 9.18
C GLY A 38 -24.41 -6.70 8.96
N ALA A 39 -24.49 -5.41 8.65
CA ALA A 39 -25.75 -4.73 8.28
C ALA A 39 -26.12 -4.89 6.79
N SER A 40 -25.44 -5.76 6.03
CA SER A 40 -25.66 -6.04 4.61
C SER A 40 -25.56 -4.80 3.69
N LYS A 41 -24.79 -3.77 4.13
CA LYS A 41 -24.55 -2.55 3.33
C LYS A 41 -23.38 -2.74 2.36
N ILE A 42 -22.39 -3.54 2.74
CA ILE A 42 -21.29 -3.97 1.87
C ILE A 42 -21.63 -5.36 1.36
N ARG A 43 -21.52 -5.58 0.06
CA ARG A 43 -21.87 -6.84 -0.61
C ARG A 43 -20.61 -7.54 -1.14
N GLY A 44 -20.74 -8.84 -1.41
CA GLY A 44 -19.63 -9.67 -1.86
C GLY A 44 -18.76 -10.15 -0.70
N PHE A 45 -17.51 -10.48 -0.99
CA PHE A 45 -16.56 -10.93 0.02
C PHE A 45 -15.82 -9.73 0.62
N LEU A 46 -15.78 -9.65 1.93
CA LEU A 46 -15.03 -8.63 2.67
C LEU A 46 -13.85 -9.29 3.36
N HIS A 47 -12.65 -8.77 3.10
CA HIS A 47 -11.42 -9.21 3.75
C HIS A 47 -10.83 -8.06 4.56
N LEU A 48 -11.02 -8.13 5.86
CA LEU A 48 -10.56 -7.12 6.81
C LEU A 48 -9.05 -7.21 7.04
N TYR A 49 -8.45 -6.06 7.33
CA TYR A 49 -7.03 -5.90 7.62
C TYR A 49 -6.73 -5.82 9.14
N ASN A 50 -7.71 -6.15 9.99
CA ASN A 50 -7.57 -6.11 11.45
C ASN A 50 -6.42 -7.02 11.92
N GLY A 51 -5.52 -6.47 12.73
CA GLY A 51 -4.38 -7.18 13.31
C GLY A 51 -3.10 -7.10 12.46
N GLU A 52 -3.17 -6.58 11.24
CA GLU A 52 -2.02 -6.46 10.33
C GLU A 52 -1.59 -4.99 10.11
N GLU A 53 -2.16 -4.02 10.84
CA GLU A 53 -1.98 -2.58 10.61
C GLU A 53 -0.51 -2.17 10.63
N ALA A 54 0.27 -2.73 11.56
CA ALA A 54 1.70 -2.43 11.67
C ALA A 54 2.50 -2.84 10.43
N VAL A 55 2.07 -3.91 9.74
CA VAL A 55 2.72 -4.36 8.50
C VAL A 55 2.50 -3.33 7.40
N ALA A 56 1.24 -2.91 7.17
CA ALA A 56 0.93 -1.92 6.15
C ALA A 56 1.65 -0.59 6.41
N VAL A 57 1.53 -0.07 7.64
CA VAL A 57 2.12 1.22 8.01
C VAL A 57 3.64 1.16 7.92
N GLY A 58 4.27 0.12 8.46
CA GLY A 58 5.73 -0.04 8.45
C GLY A 58 6.29 -0.14 7.02
N VAL A 59 5.66 -0.91 6.14
CA VAL A 59 6.08 -1.02 4.74
C VAL A 59 5.92 0.31 4.02
N MET A 60 4.75 0.97 4.17
CA MET A 60 4.49 2.24 3.46
C MET A 60 5.42 3.37 3.87
N GLN A 61 5.90 3.39 5.12
CA GLN A 61 6.88 4.39 5.59
C GLN A 61 8.26 4.23 4.93
N SER A 62 8.61 3.05 4.44
CA SER A 62 9.89 2.80 3.76
C SER A 62 9.81 3.01 2.26
N LEU A 63 8.63 3.24 1.69
CA LEU A 63 8.42 3.43 0.26
C LEU A 63 8.42 4.91 -0.12
N ARG A 64 8.88 5.18 -1.33
CA ARG A 64 8.83 6.50 -1.94
C ARG A 64 7.49 6.71 -2.67
N PRO A 65 7.09 7.97 -2.92
CA PRO A 65 5.86 8.26 -3.67
C PRO A 65 5.81 7.62 -5.07
N GLU A 66 6.96 7.48 -5.72
CA GLU A 66 7.11 6.89 -7.05
C GLU A 66 7.12 5.36 -7.08
N ASP A 67 7.21 4.70 -5.94
CA ASP A 67 7.23 3.24 -5.89
C ASP A 67 5.83 2.67 -6.18
N ALA A 68 5.78 1.63 -7.01
CA ALA A 68 4.55 0.93 -7.37
C ALA A 68 4.23 -0.16 -6.34
N ILE A 69 2.95 -0.30 -6.02
CA ILE A 69 2.48 -1.25 -5.01
C ILE A 69 1.49 -2.23 -5.64
N VAL A 70 1.67 -3.49 -5.36
CA VAL A 70 0.69 -4.56 -5.54
C VAL A 70 0.50 -5.29 -4.23
N ALA A 71 -0.69 -5.80 -3.98
CA ALA A 71 -1.03 -6.47 -2.73
C ALA A 71 -1.87 -7.74 -2.97
N THR A 72 -2.11 -8.48 -1.92
CA THR A 72 -3.08 -9.57 -1.90
C THR A 72 -4.49 -9.01 -1.67
N TYR A 73 -5.46 -9.89 -1.50
CA TYR A 73 -6.87 -9.54 -1.25
C TYR A 73 -7.14 -8.79 0.08
N ARG A 74 -6.19 -8.76 1.02
CA ARG A 74 -6.26 -7.95 2.25
C ARG A 74 -5.46 -6.67 2.03
N GLU A 75 -6.04 -5.71 1.34
CA GLU A 75 -5.30 -4.56 0.84
C GLU A 75 -5.77 -3.21 1.38
N HIS A 76 -6.86 -3.19 2.17
CA HIS A 76 -7.40 -1.94 2.69
C HIS A 76 -6.36 -1.15 3.49
N GLY A 77 -5.63 -1.83 4.38
CA GLY A 77 -4.58 -1.21 5.18
C GLY A 77 -3.47 -0.59 4.32
N HIS A 78 -3.01 -1.31 3.30
CA HIS A 78 -2.02 -0.79 2.35
C HIS A 78 -2.55 0.41 1.58
N ALA A 79 -3.80 0.35 1.11
CA ALA A 79 -4.43 1.43 0.36
C ALA A 79 -4.58 2.71 1.21
N ILE A 80 -5.00 2.58 2.49
CA ILE A 80 -5.14 3.69 3.42
C ILE A 80 -3.76 4.29 3.73
N ALA A 81 -2.78 3.46 4.11
CA ALA A 81 -1.43 3.91 4.42
C ALA A 81 -0.71 4.52 3.21
N ARG A 82 -1.10 4.13 1.98
CA ARG A 82 -0.64 4.77 0.73
C ARG A 82 -1.29 6.12 0.46
N GLY A 83 -2.30 6.50 1.22
CA GLY A 83 -2.98 7.79 1.10
C GLY A 83 -4.23 7.79 0.22
N ILE A 84 -4.75 6.63 -0.16
CA ILE A 84 -6.05 6.56 -0.82
C ILE A 84 -7.14 7.00 0.16
N LYS A 85 -7.95 7.96 -0.24
CA LYS A 85 -8.98 8.54 0.63
C LYS A 85 -9.98 7.47 1.07
N MET A 86 -10.22 7.36 2.37
CA MET A 86 -11.20 6.41 2.94
C MET A 86 -12.60 6.57 2.33
N SER A 87 -12.99 7.79 1.97
CA SER A 87 -14.27 8.03 1.28
C SER A 87 -14.36 7.33 -0.08
N ARG A 88 -13.24 7.26 -0.83
CA ARG A 88 -13.18 6.53 -2.10
C ARG A 88 -13.20 5.03 -1.90
N LEU A 89 -12.50 4.54 -0.87
CA LEU A 89 -12.53 3.13 -0.49
C LEU A 89 -13.93 2.71 -0.04
N THR A 90 -14.56 3.49 0.84
CA THR A 90 -15.94 3.23 1.27
C THR A 90 -16.91 3.21 0.08
N ALA A 91 -16.80 4.17 -0.83
CA ALA A 91 -17.60 4.20 -2.04
C ALA A 91 -17.40 2.96 -2.91
N GLU A 92 -16.17 2.46 -3.01
CA GLU A 92 -15.84 1.21 -3.72
C GLU A 92 -16.52 0.01 -3.08
N LEU A 93 -16.41 -0.15 -1.76
CA LEU A 93 -17.05 -1.23 -1.01
C LEU A 93 -18.58 -1.21 -1.12
N PHE A 94 -19.16 -0.03 -1.34
CA PHE A 94 -20.60 0.16 -1.58
C PHE A 94 -20.99 0.03 -3.06
N GLY A 95 -20.07 -0.32 -3.95
CA GLY A 95 -20.31 -0.47 -5.38
C GLY A 95 -20.67 0.85 -6.09
N LYS A 96 -20.15 1.99 -5.61
CA LYS A 96 -20.45 3.31 -6.17
C LYS A 96 -19.45 3.72 -7.24
N VAL A 97 -19.92 4.44 -8.24
CA VAL A 97 -19.07 4.98 -9.33
C VAL A 97 -17.99 5.94 -8.81
N SER A 98 -18.22 6.59 -7.67
CA SER A 98 -17.25 7.45 -7.00
C SER A 98 -16.13 6.70 -6.27
N GLY A 99 -16.19 5.37 -6.23
CA GLY A 99 -15.11 4.52 -5.71
C GLY A 99 -13.85 4.57 -6.57
N CYS A 100 -12.73 4.11 -6.02
CA CYS A 100 -11.42 4.12 -6.71
C CYS A 100 -11.43 3.27 -7.98
N CYS A 101 -12.20 2.18 -8.02
CA CYS A 101 -12.40 1.31 -9.18
C CYS A 101 -13.81 1.42 -9.78
N ARG A 102 -14.50 2.54 -9.54
CA ARG A 102 -15.86 2.77 -10.00
C ARG A 102 -16.88 1.75 -9.50
N GLY A 103 -16.65 1.20 -8.30
CA GLY A 103 -17.51 0.21 -7.66
C GLY A 103 -17.40 -1.21 -8.24
N ARG A 104 -16.36 -1.52 -8.99
CA ARG A 104 -16.16 -2.82 -9.67
C ARG A 104 -15.17 -3.73 -8.97
N GLY A 105 -14.28 -3.18 -8.14
CA GLY A 105 -13.22 -3.92 -7.45
C GLY A 105 -13.70 -4.55 -6.14
N GLY A 106 -14.56 -3.85 -5.41
CA GLY A 106 -14.99 -4.27 -4.09
C GLY A 106 -13.82 -4.31 -3.10
N SER A 107 -13.84 -5.29 -2.17
CA SER A 107 -12.83 -5.40 -1.10
C SER A 107 -11.47 -5.93 -1.58
N MET A 108 -11.43 -6.72 -2.65
CA MET A 108 -10.23 -7.50 -3.03
C MET A 108 -9.49 -6.97 -4.25
N HIS A 109 -10.01 -5.94 -4.92
CA HIS A 109 -9.46 -5.43 -6.18
C HIS A 109 -9.48 -3.91 -6.19
N ILE A 110 -8.76 -3.30 -5.25
CA ILE A 110 -8.63 -1.85 -5.12
C ILE A 110 -7.47 -1.39 -6.00
N PHE A 111 -7.74 -0.44 -6.89
CA PHE A 111 -6.75 0.17 -7.77
C PHE A 111 -6.83 1.69 -7.68
N ASP A 112 -5.69 2.34 -7.59
CA ASP A 112 -5.57 3.78 -7.77
C ASP A 112 -4.22 4.12 -8.40
N ALA A 113 -4.20 4.28 -9.72
CA ALA A 113 -2.99 4.55 -10.46
C ALA A 113 -2.33 5.89 -10.05
N ALA A 114 -3.12 6.87 -9.58
CA ALA A 114 -2.59 8.15 -9.10
C ALA A 114 -1.79 7.98 -7.81
N ALA A 115 -2.19 7.02 -6.95
CA ALA A 115 -1.45 6.63 -5.76
C ALA A 115 -0.37 5.57 -6.06
N ARG A 116 -0.17 5.19 -7.33
CA ARG A 116 0.70 4.09 -7.74
C ARG A 116 0.37 2.76 -7.05
N PHE A 117 -0.90 2.57 -6.74
CA PHE A 117 -1.45 1.36 -6.15
C PHE A 117 -2.15 0.53 -7.24
N TYR A 118 -1.52 -0.57 -7.65
CA TYR A 118 -1.91 -1.39 -8.79
C TYR A 118 -2.66 -2.66 -8.38
N GLY A 119 -3.26 -2.61 -7.23
CA GLY A 119 -4.34 -3.49 -6.85
C GLY A 119 -4.00 -4.67 -5.98
N GLY A 120 -5.09 -5.23 -5.46
CA GLY A 120 -5.14 -6.51 -4.81
C GLY A 120 -5.46 -7.63 -5.78
N ASN A 121 -5.03 -8.83 -5.41
CA ASN A 121 -5.35 -10.03 -6.16
C ASN A 121 -5.95 -11.07 -5.22
N ALA A 122 -7.13 -11.57 -5.57
CA ALA A 122 -7.81 -12.63 -4.80
C ALA A 122 -7.02 -13.95 -4.80
N ILE A 123 -6.18 -14.16 -5.82
CA ILE A 123 -5.35 -15.37 -5.93
C ILE A 123 -4.04 -15.12 -5.17
N VAL A 124 -3.74 -15.95 -4.18
CA VAL A 124 -2.47 -15.90 -3.43
C VAL A 124 -1.30 -16.11 -4.40
N GLY A 125 -0.32 -15.18 -4.35
CA GLY A 125 0.81 -15.17 -5.28
C GLY A 125 0.52 -14.58 -6.66
N GLY A 126 -0.74 -14.33 -7.03
CA GLY A 126 -1.11 -13.74 -8.33
C GLY A 126 -0.59 -12.32 -8.55
N CYS A 127 -0.21 -11.62 -7.49
CA CYS A 127 0.43 -10.30 -7.58
C CYS A 127 1.91 -10.35 -8.01
N LEU A 128 2.60 -11.50 -7.87
CA LEU A 128 4.02 -11.61 -8.17
C LEU A 128 4.36 -11.35 -9.65
N PRO A 129 3.69 -11.98 -10.63
CA PRO A 129 3.95 -11.67 -12.04
C PRO A 129 3.56 -10.23 -12.40
N LEU A 130 2.55 -9.64 -11.74
CA LEU A 130 2.20 -8.23 -11.92
C LEU A 130 3.33 -7.31 -11.42
N ALA A 131 3.91 -7.62 -10.26
CA ALA A 131 5.05 -6.88 -9.72
C ALA A 131 6.26 -6.92 -10.66
N ILE A 132 6.56 -8.10 -11.24
CA ILE A 132 7.63 -8.26 -12.22
C ILE A 132 7.36 -7.40 -13.48
N GLY A 133 6.13 -7.42 -13.98
CA GLY A 133 5.73 -6.60 -15.13
C GLY A 133 5.86 -5.10 -14.86
N LEU A 134 5.44 -4.63 -13.68
CA LEU A 134 5.61 -3.24 -13.26
C LEU A 134 7.08 -2.86 -13.15
N ALA A 135 7.90 -3.69 -12.50
CA ALA A 135 9.33 -3.45 -12.38
C ALA A 135 10.02 -3.41 -13.75
N LEU A 136 9.65 -4.28 -14.66
CA LEU A 136 10.16 -4.25 -16.04
C LEU A 136 9.75 -2.98 -16.78
N ALA A 137 8.50 -2.56 -16.66
CA ALA A 137 8.03 -1.31 -17.27
C ALA A 137 8.79 -0.09 -16.75
N GLU A 138 9.00 0.00 -15.43
CA GLU A 138 9.80 1.05 -14.80
C GLU A 138 11.25 1.04 -15.32
N LYS A 139 11.84 -0.14 -15.41
CA LYS A 139 13.19 -0.34 -15.95
C LYS A 139 13.32 0.17 -17.39
N LEU A 140 12.33 -0.06 -18.22
CA LEU A 140 12.35 0.33 -19.62
C LEU A 140 12.06 1.83 -19.83
N GLN A 141 11.28 2.45 -18.95
CA GLN A 141 10.85 3.85 -19.09
C GLN A 141 11.87 4.87 -18.55
N LYS A 142 12.77 4.49 -17.64
CA LYS A 142 13.75 5.42 -17.03
C LYS A 142 15.07 5.45 -17.81
N PRO A 143 15.40 6.55 -18.54
CA PRO A 143 16.70 6.70 -19.23
C PRO A 143 17.89 6.69 -18.25
N ILE A 144 17.68 7.12 -17.01
CA ILE A 144 18.68 7.16 -15.92
C ILE A 144 19.14 5.76 -15.53
N TRP A 145 18.34 4.74 -15.73
CA TRP A 145 18.64 3.35 -15.40
C TRP A 145 19.88 2.80 -16.12
N ARG A 146 20.11 3.23 -17.35
CA ARG A 146 21.29 2.80 -18.12
C ARG A 146 22.61 3.33 -17.56
N SER A 147 22.58 4.44 -16.82
CA SER A 147 23.80 5.00 -16.19
C SER A 147 24.15 4.31 -14.87
N GLU A 148 23.16 3.85 -14.12
CA GLU A 148 23.35 3.13 -12.87
C GLU A 148 23.74 1.66 -13.09
N GLU A 149 23.15 0.99 -14.06
CA GLU A 149 23.62 -0.35 -14.48
C GLU A 149 25.09 -0.35 -14.93
N ARG A 150 25.55 0.72 -15.57
CA ARG A 150 26.98 0.85 -15.92
C ARG A 150 27.88 1.01 -14.70
N ARG A 151 27.40 1.65 -13.63
CA ARG A 151 28.18 1.81 -12.38
C ARG A 151 28.29 0.46 -11.65
N VAL A 152 27.18 -0.24 -11.47
CA VAL A 152 27.16 -1.57 -10.83
C VAL A 152 28.01 -2.57 -11.62
N GLY A 153 27.95 -2.56 -12.94
CA GLY A 153 28.78 -3.43 -13.78
C GLY A 153 30.28 -3.09 -13.76
N LYS A 154 30.67 -1.85 -13.40
CA LYS A 154 32.08 -1.47 -13.21
C LYS A 154 32.62 -1.83 -11.84
N GLU A 155 31.80 -1.78 -10.81
CA GLU A 155 32.18 -2.14 -9.43
C GLU A 155 32.35 -3.65 -9.26
N CYS A 156 31.66 -4.47 -10.04
CA CYS A 156 31.82 -5.93 -10.04
C CYS A 156 33.05 -6.44 -10.84
N ARG A 157 33.83 -5.54 -11.45
CA ARG A 157 35.03 -5.92 -12.27
C ARG A 157 36.35 -5.46 -11.69
N SER A 158 36.38 -4.97 -10.45
CA SER A 158 37.60 -4.59 -9.73
C SER A 158 38.01 -5.68 -8.73
#